data_4e060fbfdd8ab99da179715276f8d362
#
_entry.id   4e060fbfdd8ab99da179715276f8d362
#
_cell.length_a   1.000
_cell.length_b   1.000
_cell.length_c   1.000
_cell.angle_alpha   90.00
_cell.angle_beta   90.00
_cell.angle_gamma   90.00
#
_symmetry.space_group_name_H-M   'P 1'
#
loop_
_entity.id
_entity.type
_entity.pdbx_description
1 polymer ?
#
loop_
_entity_poly.entity_id
_entity_poly.type
_entity_poly.pdbx_seq_one_letter_code
_entity_poly.pdbx_strand_id
1 'polypeptide(L)'
;DPPYSSGGMVRSDRANIGTVTKYTTNQNTKRADLIDFGGDNRDQRAYQYWSALWMAEAMRATKPGGIIMAFTDWRQLPATTDAVQAGGWVWRGVVPWVKPNARPQSGRFTNQCEYVVWGSHGSMGADWTLPTLPGFYESHPPRDREHMTQKPLDVMRQLVKICPEGGTVLDPFMGSGTTG
;
A
#
# COMPACT_ATOMS: atom_id res chain seq x y z
N ASP A 1 -1.73 -3.95 -1.99
CA ASP A 1 -0.91 -3.69 -0.79
C ASP A 1 0.42 -4.45 -0.90
N PRO A 2 1.39 -3.98 -1.72
CA PRO A 2 2.67 -4.66 -1.90
C PRO A 2 3.53 -4.58 -0.63
N PRO A 3 4.52 -5.46 -0.45
CA PRO A 3 5.53 -5.31 0.61
C PRO A 3 6.28 -3.99 0.44
N TYR A 4 6.22 -3.09 1.44
CA TYR A 4 6.79 -1.73 1.32
C TYR A 4 8.32 -1.71 1.32
N SER A 5 8.95 -2.75 1.88
CA SER A 5 10.41 -2.77 2.08
C SER A 5 10.92 -1.56 2.89
N SER A 6 10.07 -0.99 3.76
CA SER A 6 10.37 0.21 4.55
C SER A 6 11.55 0.03 5.51
N GLY A 7 11.87 -1.21 5.89
CA GLY A 7 13.05 -1.54 6.67
C GLY A 7 14.32 -1.72 5.85
N GLY A 8 14.23 -1.82 4.53
CA GLY A 8 15.38 -2.02 3.64
C GLY A 8 16.37 -0.85 3.58
N MET A 9 16.08 0.26 4.24
CA MET A 9 16.96 1.43 4.32
C MET A 9 18.21 1.20 5.17
N VAL A 10 18.18 0.28 6.13
CA VAL A 10 19.33 -0.04 6.99
C VAL A 10 19.84 -1.46 6.72
N ARG A 11 21.16 -1.62 6.83
CA ARG A 11 21.85 -2.88 6.50
C ARG A 11 21.31 -4.08 7.30
N SER A 12 21.01 -3.89 8.58
CA SER A 12 20.45 -4.92 9.46
C SER A 12 19.12 -5.45 8.98
N ASP A 13 18.27 -4.57 8.43
CA ASP A 13 16.94 -4.94 7.97
C ASP A 13 16.98 -5.75 6.67
N ARG A 14 17.97 -5.47 5.82
CA ARG A 14 18.22 -6.25 4.58
C ARG A 14 18.75 -7.66 4.86
N ALA A 15 19.42 -7.85 5.97
CA ALA A 15 19.92 -9.15 6.39
C ALA A 15 18.84 -10.03 7.06
N ASN A 16 17.74 -9.45 7.51
CA ASN A 16 16.63 -10.17 8.13
C ASN A 16 15.69 -10.72 7.05
N ILE A 17 15.54 -12.03 7.02
CA ILE A 17 14.81 -12.76 5.96
C ILE A 17 13.30 -12.81 6.25
N GLY A 18 12.85 -12.64 7.50
CA GLY A 18 11.45 -12.77 7.89
C GLY A 18 10.83 -11.48 8.40
N THR A 19 9.56 -11.24 8.01
CA THR A 19 8.78 -10.10 8.49
C THR A 19 8.38 -10.26 9.95
N VAL A 20 8.24 -11.49 10.44
CA VAL A 20 7.99 -11.78 11.85
C VAL A 20 9.07 -11.15 12.73
N THR A 21 10.34 -11.33 12.40
CA THR A 21 11.47 -10.74 13.16
C THR A 21 11.46 -9.21 13.09
N LYS A 22 11.02 -8.63 11.98
CA LYS A 22 10.98 -7.17 11.75
C LYS A 22 9.87 -6.47 12.54
N TYR A 23 8.71 -7.14 12.70
CA TYR A 23 7.51 -6.53 13.29
C TYR A 23 7.17 -7.07 14.70
N THR A 24 7.88 -8.10 15.18
CA THR A 24 7.75 -8.60 16.55
C THR A 24 8.93 -8.17 17.39
N THR A 25 8.68 -7.45 18.47
CA THR A 25 9.64 -7.29 19.57
C THR A 25 9.53 -8.50 20.50
N ASN A 26 10.63 -8.92 21.13
CA ASN A 26 10.81 -10.12 21.98
C ASN A 26 9.78 -10.35 23.10
N GLN A 27 8.71 -9.56 23.19
CA GLN A 27 7.70 -9.64 24.26
C GLN A 27 6.26 -9.93 23.78
N ASN A 28 6.04 -10.14 22.49
CA ASN A 28 4.69 -10.30 21.94
C ASN A 28 4.55 -11.64 21.17
N THR A 29 4.51 -12.74 21.93
CA THR A 29 4.30 -14.11 21.41
C THR A 29 3.01 -14.27 20.59
N LYS A 30 1.97 -13.46 20.83
CA LYS A 30 0.70 -13.51 20.08
C LYS A 30 0.80 -13.10 18.61
N ARG A 31 1.92 -12.52 18.16
CA ARG A 31 2.13 -12.14 16.76
C ARG A 31 2.99 -13.12 15.98
N ALA A 32 3.55 -14.11 16.66
CA ALA A 32 4.35 -15.18 16.03
C ALA A 32 3.50 -16.13 15.17
N ASP A 33 2.19 -16.19 15.44
CA ASP A 33 1.25 -17.07 14.74
C ASP A 33 0.70 -16.44 13.43
N LEU A 34 1.05 -15.18 13.12
CA LEU A 34 0.61 -14.52 11.91
C LEU A 34 1.41 -14.98 10.69
N ILE A 35 0.73 -15.07 9.56
CA ILE A 35 1.34 -15.50 8.29
C ILE A 35 2.49 -14.56 7.93
N ASP A 36 3.67 -15.13 7.73
CA ASP A 36 4.87 -14.44 7.26
C ASP A 36 4.80 -14.24 5.74
N PHE A 37 5.44 -13.18 5.23
CA PHE A 37 5.52 -12.90 3.80
C PHE A 37 6.94 -12.45 3.41
N GLY A 38 7.37 -12.84 2.21
CA GLY A 38 8.68 -12.49 1.68
C GLY A 38 8.70 -11.15 0.95
N GLY A 39 9.93 -10.65 0.70
CA GLY A 39 10.15 -9.50 -0.18
C GLY A 39 10.07 -8.12 0.46
N ASP A 40 9.98 -8.05 1.80
CA ASP A 40 9.93 -6.78 2.56
C ASP A 40 11.32 -6.27 3.00
N ASN A 41 12.36 -6.63 2.25
CA ASN A 41 13.76 -6.33 2.58
C ASN A 41 14.55 -5.69 1.42
N ARG A 42 13.86 -5.15 0.41
CA ARG A 42 14.49 -4.44 -0.70
C ARG A 42 14.99 -3.07 -0.25
N ASP A 43 16.12 -2.61 -0.77
CA ASP A 43 16.46 -1.19 -0.69
C ASP A 43 15.55 -0.36 -1.62
N GLN A 44 15.60 0.98 -1.49
CA GLN A 44 14.69 1.86 -2.24
C GLN A 44 14.79 1.70 -3.76
N ARG A 45 15.99 1.52 -4.30
CA ARG A 45 16.19 1.38 -5.75
C ARG A 45 15.68 0.03 -6.25
N ALA A 46 16.00 -1.05 -5.53
CA ALA A 46 15.50 -2.38 -5.84
C ALA A 46 13.96 -2.45 -5.69
N TYR A 47 13.39 -1.78 -4.69
CA TYR A 47 11.95 -1.65 -4.52
C TYR A 47 11.30 -0.90 -5.69
N GLN A 48 11.87 0.25 -6.08
CA GLN A 48 11.37 1.06 -7.20
C GLN A 48 11.38 0.25 -8.51
N TYR A 49 12.51 -0.40 -8.82
CA TYR A 49 12.65 -1.21 -10.02
C TYR A 49 11.65 -2.38 -10.05
N TRP A 50 11.59 -3.16 -8.97
CA TRP A 50 10.65 -4.27 -8.84
C TRP A 50 9.20 -3.78 -8.94
N SER A 51 8.88 -2.64 -8.32
CA SER A 51 7.52 -2.07 -8.37
C SER A 51 7.15 -1.63 -9.78
N ALA A 52 8.06 -0.99 -10.51
CA ALA A 52 7.80 -0.60 -11.90
C ALA A 52 7.49 -1.82 -12.79
N LEU A 53 8.15 -2.96 -12.59
CA LEU A 53 7.91 -4.17 -13.37
C LEU A 53 6.48 -4.72 -13.18
N TRP A 54 6.06 -4.95 -11.93
CA TRP A 54 4.71 -5.48 -11.72
C TRP A 54 3.62 -4.46 -12.04
N MET A 55 3.89 -3.15 -11.85
CA MET A 55 2.97 -2.08 -12.23
C MET A 55 2.79 -2.00 -13.74
N ALA A 56 3.84 -2.22 -14.53
CA ALA A 56 3.75 -2.32 -15.99
C ALA A 56 2.88 -3.51 -16.43
N GLU A 57 3.04 -4.68 -15.78
CA GLU A 57 2.19 -5.85 -16.07
C GLU A 57 0.73 -5.61 -15.64
N ALA A 58 0.51 -4.95 -14.49
CA ALA A 58 -0.82 -4.56 -14.06
C ALA A 58 -1.48 -3.60 -15.08
N MET A 59 -0.70 -2.65 -15.64
CA MET A 59 -1.20 -1.73 -16.67
C MET A 59 -1.61 -2.50 -17.92
N ARG A 60 -0.80 -3.48 -18.38
CA ARG A 60 -1.13 -4.32 -19.52
C ARG A 60 -2.46 -5.07 -19.37
N ALA A 61 -2.78 -5.48 -18.11
CA ALA A 61 -4.04 -6.16 -17.79
C ALA A 61 -5.21 -5.22 -17.54
N THR A 62 -4.98 -3.90 -17.47
CA THR A 62 -5.99 -2.91 -17.11
C THR A 62 -6.52 -2.20 -18.35
N LYS A 63 -7.83 -1.98 -18.42
CA LYS A 63 -8.46 -1.23 -19.52
C LYS A 63 -7.98 0.22 -19.54
N PRO A 64 -7.93 0.89 -20.72
CA PRO A 64 -7.75 2.33 -20.80
C PRO A 64 -8.74 3.07 -19.88
N GLY A 65 -8.25 4.08 -19.16
CA GLY A 65 -9.01 4.79 -18.13
C GLY A 65 -9.10 4.08 -16.78
N GLY A 66 -8.71 2.82 -16.69
CA GLY A 66 -8.67 2.07 -15.43
C GLY A 66 -7.63 2.63 -14.46
N ILE A 67 -7.75 2.28 -13.18
CA ILE A 67 -7.03 2.92 -12.08
C ILE A 67 -6.12 1.92 -11.38
N ILE A 68 -4.93 2.38 -11.01
CA ILE A 68 -4.04 1.72 -10.07
C ILE A 68 -4.08 2.44 -8.72
N MET A 69 -4.04 1.65 -7.63
CA MET A 69 -3.84 2.14 -6.28
C MET A 69 -2.79 1.27 -5.58
N ALA A 70 -1.77 1.88 -5.01
CA ALA A 70 -0.72 1.18 -4.30
C ALA A 70 -0.50 1.79 -2.92
N PHE A 71 -0.66 0.99 -1.86
CA PHE A 71 -0.30 1.40 -0.51
C PHE A 71 1.21 1.52 -0.37
N THR A 72 1.64 2.48 0.45
CA THR A 72 3.05 2.70 0.77
C THR A 72 3.20 3.46 2.08
N ASP A 73 4.40 3.45 2.67
CA ASP A 73 4.74 4.33 3.79
C ASP A 73 5.49 5.60 3.32
N TRP A 74 5.75 6.52 4.25
CA TRP A 74 6.42 7.78 3.94
C TRP A 74 7.85 7.60 3.40
N ARG A 75 8.55 6.50 3.76
CA ARG A 75 9.93 6.24 3.32
C ARG A 75 9.99 5.85 1.85
N GLN A 76 9.02 5.04 1.45
CA GLN A 76 8.94 4.54 0.08
C GLN A 76 8.01 5.37 -0.80
N LEU A 77 7.38 6.42 -0.26
CA LEU A 77 6.47 7.27 -1.03
C LEU A 77 7.11 7.83 -2.31
N PRO A 78 8.35 8.40 -2.28
CA PRO A 78 9.00 8.85 -3.51
C PRO A 78 9.23 7.71 -4.50
N ALA A 79 9.75 6.58 -4.04
CA ALA A 79 10.03 5.43 -4.90
C ALA A 79 8.74 4.82 -5.49
N THR A 80 7.63 4.85 -4.75
CA THR A 80 6.32 4.36 -5.23
C THR A 80 5.74 5.31 -6.29
N THR A 81 5.83 6.62 -6.12
CA THR A 81 5.39 7.59 -7.13
C THR A 81 6.19 7.48 -8.42
N ASP A 82 7.51 7.28 -8.31
CA ASP A 82 8.38 7.05 -9.47
C ASP A 82 8.05 5.71 -10.16
N ALA A 83 7.79 4.66 -9.38
CA ALA A 83 7.45 3.34 -9.92
C ALA A 83 6.11 3.34 -10.68
N VAL A 84 5.10 4.05 -10.21
CA VAL A 84 3.82 4.24 -10.91
C VAL A 84 4.07 4.85 -12.29
N GLN A 85 4.86 5.91 -12.36
CA GLN A 85 5.20 6.59 -13.62
C GLN A 85 6.07 5.71 -14.53
N ALA A 86 7.10 5.07 -13.98
CA ALA A 86 7.98 4.16 -14.71
C ALA A 86 7.22 2.91 -15.24
N GLY A 87 6.18 2.47 -14.54
CA GLY A 87 5.27 1.42 -14.98
C GLY A 87 4.27 1.86 -16.07
N GLY A 88 4.36 3.12 -16.53
CA GLY A 88 3.55 3.66 -17.64
C GLY A 88 2.23 4.32 -17.23
N TRP A 89 1.90 4.33 -15.94
CA TRP A 89 0.68 4.95 -15.44
C TRP A 89 0.79 6.48 -15.39
N VAL A 90 -0.30 7.18 -15.61
CA VAL A 90 -0.39 8.61 -15.33
C VAL A 90 -0.61 8.79 -13.83
N TRP A 91 0.39 9.26 -13.10
CA TRP A 91 0.25 9.55 -11.68
C TRP A 91 -0.77 10.68 -11.46
N ARG A 92 -1.74 10.46 -10.57
CA ARG A 92 -2.86 11.37 -10.31
C ARG A 92 -2.82 12.00 -8.93
N GLY A 93 -2.21 11.33 -7.94
CA GLY A 93 -2.13 11.89 -6.61
C GLY A 93 -1.81 10.88 -5.52
N VAL A 94 -1.96 11.34 -4.28
CA VAL A 94 -1.71 10.58 -3.07
C VAL A 94 -2.89 10.79 -2.11
N VAL A 95 -3.40 9.69 -1.56
CA VAL A 95 -4.48 9.69 -0.56
C VAL A 95 -3.91 9.20 0.77
N PRO A 96 -3.79 10.06 1.80
CA PRO A 96 -3.36 9.63 3.12
C PRO A 96 -4.42 8.79 3.85
N TRP A 97 -3.96 7.72 4.50
CA TRP A 97 -4.70 7.05 5.56
C TRP A 97 -4.08 7.41 6.91
N VAL A 98 -4.83 8.15 7.72
CA VAL A 98 -4.42 8.64 9.04
C VAL A 98 -4.79 7.60 10.10
N LYS A 99 -3.82 7.27 10.97
CA LYS A 99 -3.97 6.36 12.11
C LYS A 99 -3.99 7.16 13.42
N PRO A 100 -5.16 7.46 14.01
CA PRO A 100 -5.29 8.40 15.15
C PRO A 100 -4.48 7.99 16.37
N ASN A 101 -4.28 6.70 16.58
CA ASN A 101 -3.57 6.13 17.75
C ASN A 101 -2.11 5.76 17.47
N ALA A 102 -1.47 6.38 16.49
CA ALA A 102 -0.04 6.16 16.26
C ALA A 102 0.78 6.60 17.49
N ARG A 103 1.79 5.78 17.84
CA ARG A 103 2.59 5.99 19.04
C ARG A 103 3.44 7.27 18.92
N PRO A 104 3.25 8.27 19.81
CA PRO A 104 4.04 9.48 19.77
C PRO A 104 5.48 9.21 20.19
N GLN A 105 6.40 10.05 19.72
CA GLN A 105 7.81 10.07 20.13
C GLN A 105 8.20 11.52 20.47
N SER A 106 8.80 11.71 21.63
CA SER A 106 9.23 13.03 22.08
C SER A 106 10.22 13.67 21.09
N GLY A 107 10.06 14.96 20.83
CA GLY A 107 10.93 15.74 19.95
C GLY A 107 10.81 15.39 18.45
N ARG A 108 9.77 14.67 18.02
CA ARG A 108 9.53 14.25 16.63
C ARG A 108 8.08 14.42 16.24
N PHE A 109 7.85 14.54 14.93
CA PHE A 109 6.51 14.38 14.39
C PHE A 109 6.09 12.90 14.43
N THR A 110 4.84 12.65 14.78
CA THR A 110 4.29 11.29 14.80
C THR A 110 4.08 10.77 13.37
N ASN A 111 4.64 9.61 13.06
CA ASN A 111 4.43 8.93 11.79
C ASN A 111 3.07 8.22 11.81
N GLN A 112 1.99 8.95 11.60
CA GLN A 112 0.63 8.43 11.72
C GLN A 112 -0.08 8.20 10.38
N CYS A 113 0.62 8.36 9.25
CA CYS A 113 0.04 8.14 7.94
C CYS A 113 0.69 6.95 7.23
N GLU A 114 -0.14 6.18 6.54
CA GLU A 114 0.22 5.46 5.33
C GLU A 114 -0.43 6.16 4.14
N TYR A 115 0.00 5.83 2.94
CA TYR A 115 -0.40 6.55 1.74
C TYR A 115 -0.88 5.57 0.67
N VAL A 116 -1.88 5.98 -0.08
CA VAL A 116 -2.28 5.33 -1.33
C VAL A 116 -1.84 6.21 -2.48
N VAL A 117 -0.81 5.79 -3.21
CA VAL A 117 -0.43 6.40 -4.48
C VAL A 117 -1.38 5.88 -5.53
N TRP A 118 -1.98 6.77 -6.34
CA TRP A 118 -2.91 6.36 -7.36
C TRP A 118 -2.62 6.99 -8.72
N GLY A 119 -3.00 6.27 -9.76
CA GLY A 119 -2.79 6.67 -11.14
C GLY A 119 -3.83 6.08 -12.07
N SER A 120 -3.81 6.47 -13.34
CA SER A 120 -4.72 5.96 -14.36
C SER A 120 -3.98 5.42 -15.58
N HIS A 121 -4.56 4.43 -16.25
CA HIS A 121 -4.12 3.97 -17.57
C HIS A 121 -4.52 4.99 -18.64
N GLY A 122 -3.65 5.98 -18.89
CA GLY A 122 -3.91 7.07 -19.79
C GLY A 122 -4.97 8.07 -19.28
N SER A 123 -5.75 8.63 -20.19
CA SER A 123 -6.78 9.60 -19.85
C SER A 123 -7.94 8.96 -19.09
N MET A 124 -8.43 9.66 -18.09
CA MET A 124 -9.69 9.34 -17.42
C MET A 124 -10.82 10.04 -18.17
N GLY A 125 -11.85 9.31 -18.54
CA GLY A 125 -13.08 9.90 -19.06
C GLY A 125 -13.76 10.74 -17.99
N ALA A 126 -14.49 11.77 -18.41
CA ALA A 126 -15.36 12.53 -17.51
C ALA A 126 -16.69 11.77 -17.35
N ASP A 127 -16.77 10.89 -16.39
CA ASP A 127 -18.03 10.26 -16.00
C ASP A 127 -18.54 10.94 -14.73
N TRP A 128 -19.46 11.86 -14.89
CA TRP A 128 -20.05 12.63 -13.80
C TRP A 128 -21.03 11.81 -12.95
N THR A 129 -21.29 10.56 -13.29
CA THR A 129 -22.11 9.64 -12.48
C THR A 129 -21.30 8.95 -11.41
N LEU A 130 -19.97 8.91 -11.54
CA LEU A 130 -19.09 8.32 -10.53
C LEU A 130 -18.95 9.23 -9.31
N PRO A 131 -18.89 8.66 -8.09
CA PRO A 131 -18.78 9.46 -6.88
C PRO A 131 -17.42 10.14 -6.77
N THR A 132 -17.40 11.37 -6.25
CA THR A 132 -16.18 11.99 -5.76
C THR A 132 -15.81 11.34 -4.42
N LEU A 133 -14.61 10.78 -4.33
CA LEU A 133 -14.12 10.15 -3.11
C LEU A 133 -13.31 11.13 -2.25
N PRO A 134 -13.28 10.94 -0.91
CA PRO A 134 -12.47 11.77 -0.02
C PRO A 134 -10.98 11.73 -0.38
N GLY A 135 -10.30 12.86 -0.21
CA GLY A 135 -8.86 12.98 -0.43
C GLY A 135 -8.01 12.41 0.71
N PHE A 136 -8.60 11.95 1.81
CA PHE A 136 -7.94 11.24 2.92
C PHE A 136 -8.93 10.36 3.65
N TYR A 137 -8.41 9.41 4.45
CA TYR A 137 -9.21 8.55 5.33
C TYR A 137 -8.61 8.55 6.72
N GLU A 138 -9.45 8.52 7.76
CA GLU A 138 -9.04 8.33 9.13
C GLU A 138 -9.65 7.03 9.66
N SER A 139 -8.82 6.10 10.12
CA SER A 139 -9.27 4.83 10.65
C SER A 139 -8.18 4.18 11.51
N HIS A 140 -8.62 3.45 12.54
CA HIS A 140 -7.72 2.66 13.36
C HIS A 140 -7.25 1.41 12.61
N PRO A 141 -5.98 1.03 12.75
CA PRO A 141 -5.53 -0.28 12.31
C PRO A 141 -6.36 -1.41 12.94
N PRO A 142 -6.68 -2.49 12.22
CA PRO A 142 -7.46 -3.60 12.76
C PRO A 142 -6.83 -4.15 14.04
N ARG A 143 -7.65 -4.49 15.05
CA ARG A 143 -7.18 -5.08 16.31
C ARG A 143 -6.98 -6.59 16.17
N ASP A 144 -7.97 -7.27 15.61
CA ASP A 144 -7.95 -8.71 15.36
C ASP A 144 -7.49 -8.94 13.92
N ARG A 145 -6.19 -9.16 13.76
CA ARG A 145 -5.55 -9.29 12.45
C ARG A 145 -5.26 -10.76 12.15
N GLU A 146 -5.64 -11.18 10.98
CA GLU A 146 -5.23 -12.47 10.39
C GLU A 146 -3.85 -12.36 9.72
N HIS A 147 -3.51 -11.15 9.24
CA HIS A 147 -2.24 -10.84 8.60
C HIS A 147 -1.58 -9.63 9.28
N MET A 148 -0.23 -9.63 9.41
CA MET A 148 0.51 -8.63 10.18
C MET A 148 0.29 -7.19 9.68
N THR A 149 0.16 -7.01 8.38
CA THR A 149 -0.02 -5.71 7.72
C THR A 149 -1.43 -5.47 7.18
N GLN A 150 -2.42 -6.25 7.64
CA GLN A 150 -3.81 -6.15 7.19
C GLN A 150 -4.33 -4.72 7.26
N LYS A 151 -4.95 -4.26 6.17
CA LYS A 151 -5.55 -2.94 6.05
C LYS A 151 -6.95 -2.91 6.68
N PRO A 152 -7.41 -1.75 7.19
CA PRO A 152 -8.75 -1.60 7.72
C PRO A 152 -9.80 -1.82 6.63
N LEU A 153 -10.80 -2.63 6.95
CA LEU A 153 -11.87 -2.97 6.00
C LEU A 153 -12.69 -1.74 5.59
N ASP A 154 -12.91 -0.79 6.50
CA ASP A 154 -13.61 0.45 6.23
C ASP A 154 -12.89 1.33 5.20
N VAL A 155 -11.55 1.46 5.30
CA VAL A 155 -10.74 2.16 4.29
C VAL A 155 -10.80 1.45 2.95
N MET A 156 -10.64 0.12 2.93
CA MET A 156 -10.70 -0.65 1.69
C MET A 156 -12.06 -0.54 1.01
N ARG A 157 -13.17 -0.63 1.77
CA ARG A 157 -14.53 -0.43 1.26
C ARG A 157 -14.76 0.94 0.63
N GLN A 158 -14.08 1.98 1.11
CA GLN A 158 -14.18 3.30 0.50
C GLN A 158 -13.34 3.41 -0.77
N LEU A 159 -12.12 2.88 -0.74
CA LEU A 159 -11.20 2.94 -1.89
C LEU A 159 -11.75 2.19 -3.11
N VAL A 160 -12.36 1.01 -2.92
CA VAL A 160 -12.89 0.22 -4.04
C VAL A 160 -14.08 0.88 -4.75
N LYS A 161 -14.74 1.88 -4.13
CA LYS A 161 -15.82 2.66 -4.77
C LYS A 161 -15.37 3.48 -5.98
N ILE A 162 -14.05 3.65 -6.18
CA ILE A 162 -13.53 4.26 -7.39
C ILE A 162 -13.71 3.36 -8.63
N CYS A 163 -13.89 2.06 -8.41
CA CYS A 163 -14.26 1.12 -9.44
C CYS A 163 -15.79 1.20 -9.65
N PRO A 164 -16.28 1.36 -10.89
CA PRO A 164 -17.71 1.33 -11.17
C PRO A 164 -18.36 0.02 -10.71
N GLU A 165 -19.64 0.07 -10.36
CA GLU A 165 -20.41 -1.13 -10.03
C GLU A 165 -20.35 -2.16 -11.18
N GLY A 166 -20.15 -3.43 -10.85
CA GLY A 166 -19.92 -4.49 -11.82
C GLY A 166 -18.52 -4.49 -12.48
N GLY A 167 -17.65 -3.54 -12.11
CA GLY A 167 -16.27 -3.51 -12.56
C GLY A 167 -15.42 -4.62 -11.93
N THR A 168 -14.23 -4.84 -12.47
CA THR A 168 -13.29 -5.87 -11.99
C THR A 168 -12.13 -5.20 -11.26
N VAL A 169 -11.81 -5.69 -10.07
CA VAL A 169 -10.64 -5.29 -9.29
C VAL A 169 -9.63 -6.43 -9.29
N LEU A 170 -8.39 -6.13 -9.68
CA LEU A 170 -7.26 -7.06 -9.61
C LEU A 170 -6.39 -6.70 -8.40
N ASP A 171 -6.21 -7.63 -7.47
CA ASP A 171 -5.29 -7.46 -6.35
C ASP A 171 -4.19 -8.53 -6.37
N PRO A 172 -2.99 -8.24 -6.93
CA PRO A 172 -1.88 -9.19 -6.98
C PRO A 172 -1.21 -9.42 -5.62
N PHE A 173 -1.57 -8.65 -4.60
CA PHE A 173 -1.01 -8.72 -3.25
C PHE A 173 -2.13 -8.81 -2.20
N MET A 174 -3.09 -9.68 -2.43
CA MET A 174 -4.36 -9.74 -1.69
C MET A 174 -4.19 -10.01 -0.18
N GLY A 175 -3.09 -10.60 0.26
CA GLY A 175 -2.87 -10.95 1.66
C GLY A 175 -4.02 -11.79 2.24
N SER A 176 -4.72 -11.25 3.26
CA SER A 176 -5.91 -11.86 3.86
C SER A 176 -7.21 -11.68 3.05
N GLY A 177 -7.14 -11.11 1.84
CA GLY A 177 -8.31 -10.90 0.99
C GLY A 177 -9.20 -9.70 1.38
N THR A 178 -8.66 -8.70 2.09
CA THR A 178 -9.45 -7.52 2.54
C THR A 178 -10.04 -6.71 1.37
N THR A 179 -9.51 -6.86 0.16
CA THR A 179 -10.01 -6.20 -1.06
C THR A 179 -11.27 -6.87 -1.62
N GLY A 180 -11.43 -8.17 -1.44
CA GLY A 180 -12.62 -8.95 -1.80
C GLY A 180 -13.64 -8.95 -0.69
#